data_bced1bba5832be60db9c04bf1631b94b
#
_entry.id   bced1bba5832be60db9c04bf1631b94b
#
_cell.length_a   1.000
_cell.length_b   1.000
_cell.length_c   1.000
_cell.angle_alpha   90.00
_cell.angle_beta   90.00
_cell.angle_gamma   90.00
#
_symmetry.space_group_name_H-M   'P 1'
#
loop_
_entity.id
_entity.type
_entity.pdbx_description
1 polymer ?
#
loop_
_entity_poly.entity_id
_entity_poly.type
_entity_poly.pdbx_seq_one_letter_code
_entity_poly.pdbx_strand_id
1 'polypeptide(L)'
;MNNLYHTAIAAYSGAVRLAALCSRKPRLMVEGQQQTFDRLRKFRETMAPDGFDVWFHAASLGEFEQARPLIDSLLEKSPHTSILVSFFSPSGYTVRENYNPRVAVVYLPFDSRKNVSQFLDLAKPRTAVFIKYEFWGNFLTELNRRGIDTYIISSIFRPGQIFFRPYGEMFRKMLRQFRHLYVQDNRSRDLLASIGITNVTVAGDTRLDRVATIRDKACDIPPIDVFKAADPKAFTLAVGSSWSKDEDVYFPWLHRHPEVRAIIAPHEFDSSRLAHMQSRLGPDSMLYSDFERLYDSSPESAAETSRRLKYLIIDCYGLLSSLYRYADAAYVGGGFGVGIHNINEAAVYGIPVVFGPNHGKFKEASDLIAAGGAICIHNAAEADATLEKLRTDNDFRRKSGEAAGKYISSGLGATRLIMKDIFNIDI
;
A
#
# COMPACT_ATOMS: atom_id res chain seq x y z
N MET A 1 29.94 10.70 -5.49
CA MET A 1 29.00 11.84 -5.73
C MET A 1 29.80 13.15 -5.88
N ASN A 2 29.31 14.11 -6.69
CA ASN A 2 29.98 15.41 -6.91
C ASN A 2 29.55 16.45 -5.85
N ASN A 3 30.27 17.60 -5.81
CA ASN A 3 29.99 18.67 -4.84
C ASN A 3 28.59 19.24 -4.95
N LEU A 4 28.02 19.30 -6.16
CA LEU A 4 26.65 19.79 -6.39
C LEU A 4 25.62 18.93 -5.64
N TYR A 5 25.77 17.61 -5.66
CA TYR A 5 24.91 16.70 -4.90
C TYR A 5 24.97 16.94 -3.40
N HIS A 6 26.20 17.08 -2.86
CA HIS A 6 26.39 17.34 -1.43
C HIS A 6 25.80 18.66 -0.99
N THR A 7 25.94 19.72 -1.81
CA THR A 7 25.31 21.02 -1.57
C THR A 7 23.79 20.92 -1.60
N ALA A 8 23.22 20.19 -2.56
CA ALA A 8 21.78 19.97 -2.65
C ALA A 8 21.23 19.21 -1.42
N ILE A 9 21.90 18.16 -0.96
CA ILE A 9 21.53 17.43 0.26
C ILE A 9 21.63 18.32 1.51
N ALA A 10 22.67 19.14 1.62
CA ALA A 10 22.82 20.07 2.74
C ALA A 10 21.70 21.13 2.76
N ALA A 11 21.39 21.72 1.59
CA ALA A 11 20.31 22.68 1.44
C ALA A 11 18.94 22.04 1.77
N TYR A 12 18.68 20.84 1.25
CA TYR A 12 17.47 20.08 1.55
C TYR A 12 17.34 19.79 3.05
N SER A 13 18.41 19.29 3.69
CA SER A 13 18.44 19.03 5.13
C SER A 13 18.16 20.30 5.96
N GLY A 14 18.77 21.44 5.56
CA GLY A 14 18.51 22.75 6.19
C GLY A 14 17.07 23.18 6.04
N ALA A 15 16.51 23.08 4.85
CA ALA A 15 15.10 23.43 4.58
C ALA A 15 14.12 22.58 5.41
N VAL A 16 14.36 21.26 5.51
CA VAL A 16 13.51 20.37 6.34
C VAL A 16 13.59 20.74 7.81
N ARG A 17 14.80 21.07 8.34
CA ARG A 17 14.98 21.51 9.74
C ARG A 17 14.27 22.83 10.01
N LEU A 18 14.31 23.79 9.10
CA LEU A 18 13.56 25.03 9.21
C LEU A 18 12.03 24.77 9.18
N ALA A 19 11.56 23.94 8.27
CA ALA A 19 10.15 23.55 8.19
C ALA A 19 9.66 22.83 9.46
N ALA A 20 10.55 22.12 10.18
CA ALA A 20 10.25 21.45 11.43
C ALA A 20 9.85 22.42 12.56
N LEU A 21 10.24 23.69 12.48
CA LEU A 21 9.83 24.70 13.43
C LEU A 21 8.34 25.05 13.30
N CYS A 22 7.77 24.93 12.11
CA CYS A 22 6.41 25.37 11.80
C CYS A 22 5.44 24.24 11.46
N SER A 23 5.93 23.00 11.20
CA SER A 23 5.10 21.91 10.74
C SER A 23 5.38 20.60 11.47
N ARG A 24 4.29 19.88 11.84
CA ARG A 24 4.36 18.63 12.61
C ARG A 24 5.12 17.53 11.87
N LYS A 25 4.88 17.34 10.56
CA LYS A 25 5.47 16.25 9.80
C LYS A 25 7.00 16.35 9.65
N PRO A 26 7.60 17.48 9.24
CA PRO A 26 9.05 17.66 9.27
C PRO A 26 9.64 17.55 10.69
N ARG A 27 8.93 18.02 11.73
CA ARG A 27 9.39 17.90 13.12
C ARG A 27 9.57 16.45 13.54
N LEU A 28 8.54 15.60 13.34
CA LEU A 28 8.61 14.17 13.63
C LEU A 28 9.75 13.48 12.88
N MET A 29 10.00 13.89 11.63
CA MET A 29 11.09 13.35 10.84
C MET A 29 12.46 13.73 11.43
N VAL A 30 12.68 14.99 11.78
CA VAL A 30 13.95 15.48 12.34
C VAL A 30 14.24 14.84 13.71
N GLU A 31 13.23 14.81 14.59
CA GLU A 31 13.33 14.19 15.92
C GLU A 31 13.61 12.68 15.81
N GLY A 32 12.89 11.99 14.92
CA GLY A 32 13.11 10.56 14.70
C GLY A 32 14.48 10.24 14.11
N GLN A 33 14.97 11.06 13.17
CA GLN A 33 16.33 10.90 12.63
C GLN A 33 17.43 11.14 13.68
N GLN A 34 17.23 12.00 14.66
CA GLN A 34 18.18 12.19 15.77
C GLN A 34 18.34 10.93 16.62
N GLN A 35 17.27 10.15 16.78
CA GLN A 35 17.27 8.90 17.56
C GLN A 35 17.80 7.70 16.79
N THR A 36 17.98 7.80 15.46
CA THR A 36 18.33 6.67 14.59
C THR A 36 19.59 5.93 15.06
N PHE A 37 20.64 6.66 15.39
CA PHE A 37 21.93 6.04 15.72
C PHE A 37 21.88 5.35 17.09
N ASP A 38 21.18 5.90 18.08
CA ASP A 38 21.04 5.28 19.39
C ASP A 38 20.15 4.03 19.31
N ARG A 39 19.05 4.09 18.52
CA ARG A 39 18.22 2.91 18.24
C ARG A 39 19.01 1.81 17.52
N LEU A 40 19.83 2.16 16.52
CA LEU A 40 20.69 1.20 15.84
C LEU A 40 21.69 0.53 16.79
N ARG A 41 22.33 1.29 17.71
CA ARG A 41 23.23 0.69 18.72
C ARG A 41 22.47 -0.33 19.58
N LYS A 42 21.30 0.05 20.10
CA LYS A 42 20.46 -0.84 20.90
C LYS A 42 20.06 -2.09 20.11
N PHE A 43 19.60 -1.96 18.87
CA PHE A 43 19.26 -3.11 18.04
C PHE A 43 20.45 -4.00 17.71
N ARG A 44 21.64 -3.40 17.52
CA ARG A 44 22.88 -4.16 17.35
C ARG A 44 23.19 -5.05 18.55
N GLU A 45 23.05 -4.53 19.74
CA GLU A 45 23.29 -5.28 20.99
C GLU A 45 22.28 -6.39 21.21
N THR A 46 21.01 -6.19 20.86
CA THR A 46 19.91 -7.08 21.22
C THR A 46 19.48 -8.04 20.12
N MET A 47 19.65 -7.67 18.83
CA MET A 47 19.08 -8.42 17.71
C MET A 47 20.11 -8.82 16.64
N ALA A 48 21.16 -8.06 16.47
CA ALA A 48 22.09 -8.23 15.34
C ALA A 48 23.55 -7.90 15.72
N PRO A 49 24.18 -8.60 16.66
CA PRO A 49 25.53 -8.26 17.17
C PRO A 49 26.60 -8.20 16.07
N ASP A 50 26.49 -9.04 15.04
CA ASP A 50 27.43 -9.06 13.90
C ASP A 50 27.01 -8.16 12.73
N GLY A 51 25.81 -7.57 12.75
CA GLY A 51 25.18 -6.80 11.69
C GLY A 51 23.85 -7.39 11.26
N PHE A 52 23.11 -6.62 10.46
CA PHE A 52 21.85 -7.09 9.92
C PHE A 52 22.09 -7.94 8.66
N ASP A 53 21.35 -9.03 8.52
CA ASP A 53 21.39 -9.83 7.29
C ASP A 53 20.80 -9.05 6.12
N VAL A 54 19.67 -8.40 6.37
CA VAL A 54 18.95 -7.63 5.32
C VAL A 54 18.51 -6.28 5.85
N TRP A 55 18.78 -5.25 5.05
CA TRP A 55 18.26 -3.91 5.25
C TRP A 55 17.27 -3.56 4.13
N PHE A 56 16.01 -3.31 4.48
CA PHE A 56 15.00 -2.75 3.57
C PHE A 56 14.86 -1.25 3.80
N HIS A 57 14.86 -0.48 2.70
CA HIS A 57 14.57 0.95 2.77
C HIS A 57 13.33 1.29 1.96
N ALA A 58 12.32 1.86 2.63
CA ALA A 58 11.09 2.38 2.04
C ALA A 58 10.86 3.82 2.52
N ALA A 59 10.63 4.78 1.62
CA ALA A 59 10.43 6.16 2.05
C ALA A 59 9.12 6.35 2.83
N SER A 60 8.08 5.59 2.52
CA SER A 60 6.72 5.78 3.03
C SER A 60 6.01 4.46 3.34
N LEU A 61 4.83 4.55 3.98
CA LEU A 61 3.98 3.38 4.22
C LEU A 61 3.63 2.62 2.93
N GLY A 62 3.27 3.34 1.85
CA GLY A 62 2.91 2.71 0.58
C GLY A 62 4.05 1.92 -0.07
N GLU A 63 5.29 2.34 0.11
CA GLU A 63 6.47 1.60 -0.36
C GLU A 63 6.80 0.42 0.56
N PHE A 64 6.60 0.58 1.86
CA PHE A 64 6.73 -0.53 2.81
C PHE A 64 5.79 -1.69 2.46
N GLU A 65 4.58 -1.41 2.01
CA GLU A 65 3.64 -2.44 1.57
C GLU A 65 4.16 -3.26 0.37
N GLN A 66 5.13 -2.74 -0.39
CA GLN A 66 5.85 -3.47 -1.44
C GLN A 66 7.03 -4.30 -0.88
N ALA A 67 7.66 -3.86 0.21
CA ALA A 67 8.70 -4.65 0.90
C ALA A 67 8.10 -5.78 1.75
N ARG A 68 6.90 -5.56 2.27
CA ARG A 68 6.27 -6.40 3.29
C ARG A 68 6.14 -7.88 2.90
N PRO A 69 5.75 -8.26 1.67
CA PRO A 69 5.69 -9.68 1.30
C PRO A 69 7.04 -10.40 1.43
N LEU A 70 8.15 -9.71 1.11
CA LEU A 70 9.48 -10.26 1.26
C LEU A 70 9.86 -10.37 2.75
N ILE A 71 9.57 -9.33 3.54
CA ILE A 71 9.84 -9.31 4.98
C ILE A 71 9.06 -10.43 5.69
N ASP A 72 7.76 -10.55 5.41
CA ASP A 72 6.90 -11.58 5.98
C ASP A 72 7.40 -13.00 5.60
N SER A 73 7.81 -13.21 4.34
CA SER A 73 8.39 -14.47 3.87
C SER A 73 9.73 -14.79 4.54
N LEU A 74 10.60 -13.79 4.74
CA LEU A 74 11.87 -13.97 5.48
C LEU A 74 11.59 -14.35 6.94
N LEU A 75 10.65 -13.69 7.60
CA LEU A 75 10.27 -13.99 8.97
C LEU A 75 9.69 -15.40 9.14
N GLU A 76 9.00 -15.90 8.11
CA GLU A 76 8.40 -17.24 8.10
C GLU A 76 9.44 -18.33 7.77
N LYS A 77 10.20 -18.15 6.68
CA LYS A 77 11.09 -19.18 6.12
C LYS A 77 12.50 -19.17 6.70
N SER A 78 12.93 -18.05 7.26
CA SER A 78 14.28 -17.87 7.83
C SER A 78 14.20 -17.16 9.19
N PRO A 79 13.73 -17.86 10.24
CA PRO A 79 13.41 -17.23 11.53
C PRO A 79 14.61 -16.60 12.26
N HIS A 80 15.84 -16.91 11.85
CA HIS A 80 17.07 -16.36 12.42
C HIS A 80 17.58 -15.12 11.66
N THR A 81 16.95 -14.75 10.53
CA THR A 81 17.36 -13.58 9.74
C THR A 81 17.10 -12.29 10.53
N SER A 82 18.14 -11.52 10.72
CA SER A 82 18.07 -10.18 11.32
C SER A 82 17.70 -9.14 10.28
N ILE A 83 16.56 -8.48 10.46
CA ILE A 83 15.98 -7.54 9.49
C ILE A 83 15.98 -6.13 10.04
N LEU A 84 16.54 -5.19 9.26
CA LEU A 84 16.44 -3.77 9.48
C LEU A 84 15.48 -3.15 8.44
N VAL A 85 14.55 -2.33 8.89
CA VAL A 85 13.70 -1.49 8.03
C VAL A 85 13.99 -0.04 8.33
N SER A 86 14.18 0.76 7.30
CA SER A 86 14.29 2.21 7.47
C SER A 86 13.22 2.96 6.68
N PHE A 87 12.68 4.01 7.30
CA PHE A 87 11.73 4.94 6.68
C PHE A 87 12.33 6.33 6.55
N PHE A 88 11.97 7.04 5.48
CA PHE A 88 12.31 8.44 5.36
C PHE A 88 11.19 9.36 5.84
N SER A 89 9.93 8.98 5.60
CA SER A 89 8.74 9.74 5.99
C SER A 89 8.13 9.24 7.30
N PRO A 90 7.60 10.14 8.15
CA PRO A 90 6.82 9.78 9.32
C PRO A 90 5.62 8.87 9.03
N SER A 91 5.00 8.98 7.84
CA SER A 91 3.83 8.18 7.46
C SER A 91 4.08 6.67 7.49
N GLY A 92 5.31 6.24 7.21
CA GLY A 92 5.69 4.84 7.35
C GLY A 92 6.14 4.49 8.77
N TYR A 93 7.02 5.31 9.32
CA TYR A 93 7.63 5.06 10.63
C TYR A 93 6.60 4.99 11.76
N THR A 94 5.74 6.00 11.93
CA THR A 94 4.78 6.07 13.03
C THR A 94 3.77 4.93 13.03
N VAL A 95 3.47 4.38 11.86
CA VAL A 95 2.53 3.26 11.71
C VAL A 95 3.23 1.91 11.90
N ARG A 96 4.54 1.83 11.60
CA ARG A 96 5.30 0.57 11.55
C ARG A 96 6.46 0.49 12.55
N GLU A 97 6.60 1.46 13.44
CA GLU A 97 7.67 1.46 14.46
C GLU A 97 7.75 0.15 15.26
N ASN A 98 6.59 -0.43 15.56
CA ASN A 98 6.44 -1.70 16.27
C ASN A 98 5.87 -2.81 15.36
N TYR A 99 6.34 -2.87 14.11
CA TYR A 99 5.81 -3.78 13.10
C TYR A 99 5.89 -5.27 13.51
N ASN A 100 7.05 -5.68 13.96
CA ASN A 100 7.30 -7.05 14.42
C ASN A 100 8.48 -7.04 15.39
N PRO A 101 8.43 -7.78 16.52
CA PRO A 101 9.52 -7.83 17.51
C PRO A 101 10.88 -8.26 16.94
N ARG A 102 10.89 -8.98 15.80
CA ARG A 102 12.10 -9.45 15.12
C ARG A 102 12.60 -8.49 14.02
N VAL A 103 11.98 -7.32 13.86
CA VAL A 103 12.34 -6.34 12.84
C VAL A 103 12.74 -5.03 13.52
N ALA A 104 13.99 -4.63 13.32
CA ALA A 104 14.46 -3.32 13.77
C ALA A 104 13.91 -2.22 12.84
N VAL A 105 13.27 -1.20 13.39
CA VAL A 105 12.71 -0.10 12.61
C VAL A 105 13.33 1.21 13.02
N VAL A 106 13.85 1.98 12.04
CA VAL A 106 14.50 3.28 12.26
C VAL A 106 14.12 4.29 11.18
N TYR A 107 14.43 5.57 11.39
CA TYR A 107 14.46 6.54 10.30
C TYR A 107 15.77 6.43 9.51
N LEU A 108 15.71 6.65 8.18
CA LEU A 108 16.91 6.90 7.38
C LEU A 108 17.40 8.31 7.66
N PRO A 109 18.67 8.52 8.08
CA PRO A 109 19.20 9.85 8.24
C PRO A 109 19.44 10.52 6.88
N PHE A 110 19.53 11.86 6.85
CA PHE A 110 19.86 12.58 5.62
C PHE A 110 21.16 12.04 4.98
N ASP A 111 21.16 11.97 3.65
CA ASP A 111 22.20 11.34 2.82
C ASP A 111 23.51 12.16 2.79
N SER A 112 24.03 12.54 3.95
CA SER A 112 25.37 13.14 4.11
C SER A 112 26.44 12.05 4.29
N ARG A 113 27.66 12.29 3.83
CA ARG A 113 28.77 11.32 3.96
C ARG A 113 28.94 10.84 5.41
N LYS A 114 28.86 11.77 6.38
CA LYS A 114 29.02 11.47 7.81
C LYS A 114 27.91 10.53 8.29
N ASN A 115 26.64 10.87 8.01
CA ASN A 115 25.51 10.08 8.43
C ASN A 115 25.50 8.69 7.79
N VAL A 116 25.84 8.61 6.49
CA VAL A 116 25.91 7.36 5.73
C VAL A 116 26.97 6.44 6.31
N SER A 117 28.21 6.96 6.54
CA SER A 117 29.27 6.14 7.16
C SER A 117 28.82 5.62 8.52
N GLN A 118 28.33 6.49 9.40
CA GLN A 118 27.90 6.11 10.74
C GLN A 118 26.74 5.12 10.74
N PHE A 119 25.75 5.31 9.84
CA PHE A 119 24.63 4.39 9.69
C PHE A 119 25.12 3.00 9.28
N LEU A 120 25.96 2.92 8.24
CA LEU A 120 26.45 1.64 7.74
C LEU A 120 27.49 0.98 8.67
N ASP A 121 28.22 1.75 9.49
CA ASP A 121 29.10 1.21 10.53
C ASP A 121 28.28 0.52 11.65
N LEU A 122 27.12 1.06 11.97
CA LEU A 122 26.21 0.49 12.95
C LEU A 122 25.34 -0.63 12.37
N ALA A 123 24.72 -0.44 11.22
CA ALA A 123 23.83 -1.42 10.61
C ALA A 123 24.57 -2.64 10.06
N LYS A 124 25.74 -2.45 9.42
CA LYS A 124 26.53 -3.49 8.75
C LYS A 124 25.66 -4.51 7.98
N PRO A 125 24.79 -4.06 7.06
CA PRO A 125 23.92 -4.99 6.36
C PRO A 125 24.74 -5.87 5.40
N ARG A 126 24.37 -7.16 5.28
CA ARG A 126 24.92 -8.04 4.25
C ARG A 126 24.29 -7.77 2.88
N THR A 127 22.99 -7.47 2.91
CA THR A 127 22.18 -7.15 1.71
C THR A 127 21.33 -5.92 1.97
N ALA A 128 21.24 -5.01 0.98
CA ALA A 128 20.38 -3.84 1.04
C ALA A 128 19.35 -3.88 -0.09
N VAL A 129 18.06 -3.66 0.25
CA VAL A 129 16.94 -3.68 -0.69
C VAL A 129 16.20 -2.35 -0.60
N PHE A 130 16.27 -1.58 -1.67
CA PHE A 130 15.59 -0.30 -1.82
C PHE A 130 14.27 -0.49 -2.54
N ILE A 131 13.25 0.31 -2.17
CA ILE A 131 11.92 0.14 -2.71
C ILE A 131 11.61 1.30 -3.67
N LYS A 132 11.20 0.98 -4.88
CA LYS A 132 10.58 1.87 -5.86
C LYS A 132 11.46 3.01 -6.39
N TYR A 133 11.51 4.17 -5.73
CA TYR A 133 12.20 5.38 -6.24
C TYR A 133 13.31 5.89 -5.32
N GLU A 134 13.85 5.06 -4.49
CA GLU A 134 14.81 5.43 -3.45
C GLU A 134 16.26 5.42 -3.98
N PHE A 135 16.70 6.57 -4.53
CA PHE A 135 18.00 6.75 -5.15
C PHE A 135 18.89 7.69 -4.31
N TRP A 136 19.38 7.21 -3.17
CA TRP A 136 20.22 7.95 -2.22
C TRP A 136 21.69 7.82 -2.59
N GLY A 137 22.25 8.84 -3.25
CA GLY A 137 23.54 8.76 -3.93
C GLY A 137 24.73 8.43 -3.04
N ASN A 138 24.81 8.98 -1.82
CA ASN A 138 25.91 8.66 -0.91
C ASN A 138 25.73 7.27 -0.29
N PHE A 139 24.48 6.87 0.08
CA PHE A 139 24.20 5.50 0.53
C PHE A 139 24.60 4.49 -0.54
N LEU A 140 24.13 4.65 -1.77
CA LEU A 140 24.45 3.73 -2.87
C LEU A 140 25.94 3.65 -3.13
N THR A 141 26.65 4.80 -3.15
CA THR A 141 28.09 4.85 -3.36
C THR A 141 28.85 4.12 -2.24
N GLU A 142 28.45 4.32 -0.99
CA GLU A 142 29.15 3.73 0.15
C GLU A 142 28.83 2.22 0.30
N LEU A 143 27.59 1.80 0.01
CA LEU A 143 27.23 0.39 -0.05
C LEU A 143 28.08 -0.36 -1.10
N ASN A 144 28.18 0.19 -2.30
CA ASN A 144 29.01 -0.37 -3.37
C ASN A 144 30.50 -0.42 -2.95
N ARG A 145 31.03 0.67 -2.35
CA ARG A 145 32.43 0.72 -1.86
C ARG A 145 32.71 -0.35 -0.79
N ARG A 146 31.71 -0.71 0.02
CA ARG A 146 31.81 -1.75 1.05
C ARG A 146 31.57 -3.17 0.50
N GLY A 147 31.26 -3.31 -0.79
CA GLY A 147 30.92 -4.59 -1.41
C GLY A 147 29.59 -5.18 -0.95
N ILE A 148 28.65 -4.34 -0.48
CA ILE A 148 27.33 -4.77 -0.02
C ILE A 148 26.41 -4.90 -1.22
N ASP A 149 25.84 -6.10 -1.41
CA ASP A 149 24.90 -6.36 -2.48
C ASP A 149 23.64 -5.50 -2.30
N THR A 150 23.39 -4.65 -3.28
CA THR A 150 22.31 -3.66 -3.22
C THR A 150 21.33 -3.86 -4.37
N TYR A 151 20.06 -4.00 -4.03
CA TYR A 151 18.96 -4.26 -4.97
C TYR A 151 17.93 -3.15 -4.90
N ILE A 152 17.19 -2.95 -6.00
CA ILE A 152 15.97 -2.15 -5.99
C ILE A 152 14.81 -2.98 -6.52
N ILE A 153 13.67 -2.93 -5.84
CA ILE A 153 12.50 -3.74 -6.19
C ILE A 153 11.27 -2.86 -6.47
N SER A 154 10.32 -3.41 -7.20
CA SER A 154 9.03 -2.77 -7.52
C SER A 154 9.17 -1.39 -8.17
N SER A 155 10.27 -1.14 -8.89
CA SER A 155 10.54 0.15 -9.55
C SER A 155 9.73 0.31 -10.82
N ILE A 156 9.33 1.56 -11.13
CA ILE A 156 8.71 1.95 -12.40
C ILE A 156 9.51 3.10 -12.99
N PHE A 157 9.88 2.98 -14.26
CA PHE A 157 10.58 4.05 -14.96
C PHE A 157 9.69 4.70 -16.03
N ARG A 158 9.82 6.02 -16.16
CA ARG A 158 9.02 6.83 -17.11
C ARG A 158 9.94 7.70 -17.97
N PRO A 159 9.61 7.93 -19.27
CA PRO A 159 10.51 8.68 -20.19
C PRO A 159 10.84 10.09 -19.71
N GLY A 160 9.96 10.71 -18.93
CA GLY A 160 10.16 12.06 -18.40
C GLY A 160 11.17 12.18 -17.26
N GLN A 161 11.61 11.07 -16.67
CA GLN A 161 12.51 11.10 -15.52
C GLN A 161 13.94 11.51 -15.92
N ILE A 162 14.67 12.07 -14.95
CA ILE A 162 15.99 12.66 -15.14
C ILE A 162 17.04 11.66 -15.68
N PHE A 163 16.88 10.37 -15.41
CA PHE A 163 17.78 9.32 -15.90
C PHE A 163 17.88 9.27 -17.43
N PHE A 164 16.79 9.62 -18.12
CA PHE A 164 16.66 9.55 -19.57
C PHE A 164 16.92 10.91 -20.26
N ARG A 165 17.33 11.93 -19.49
CA ARG A 165 17.69 13.25 -20.02
C ARG A 165 19.18 13.29 -20.34
N PRO A 166 19.64 14.11 -21.32
CA PRO A 166 21.08 14.24 -21.67
C PRO A 166 21.94 14.56 -20.45
N TYR A 167 21.46 15.41 -19.54
CA TYR A 167 22.16 15.84 -18.32
C TYR A 167 22.01 14.88 -17.14
N GLY A 168 21.38 13.70 -17.34
CA GLY A 168 21.06 12.72 -16.30
C GLY A 168 22.20 11.81 -15.84
N GLU A 169 23.43 11.99 -16.33
CA GLU A 169 24.54 11.05 -16.07
C GLU A 169 24.83 10.81 -14.58
N MET A 170 24.72 11.83 -13.75
CA MET A 170 24.88 11.66 -12.31
C MET A 170 23.87 10.65 -11.72
N PHE A 171 22.63 10.69 -12.18
CA PHE A 171 21.58 9.79 -11.74
C PHE A 171 21.71 8.39 -12.36
N ARG A 172 22.18 8.29 -13.62
CA ARG A 172 22.54 6.99 -14.22
C ARG A 172 23.66 6.29 -13.45
N LYS A 173 24.63 7.04 -12.91
CA LYS A 173 25.67 6.49 -12.02
C LYS A 173 25.07 5.88 -10.74
N MET A 174 23.99 6.43 -10.19
CA MET A 174 23.27 5.83 -9.04
C MET A 174 22.63 4.50 -9.42
N LEU A 175 21.97 4.42 -10.59
CA LEU A 175 21.39 3.17 -11.07
C LEU A 175 22.42 2.05 -11.25
N ARG A 176 23.63 2.39 -11.72
CA ARG A 176 24.73 1.43 -11.88
C ARG A 176 25.32 0.91 -10.57
N GLN A 177 24.96 1.48 -9.43
CA GLN A 177 25.38 0.98 -8.10
C GLN A 177 24.55 -0.23 -7.64
N PHE A 178 23.38 -0.43 -8.22
CA PHE A 178 22.57 -1.60 -7.90
C PHE A 178 23.14 -2.85 -8.58
N ARG A 179 23.27 -3.93 -7.80
CA ARG A 179 23.62 -5.24 -8.34
C ARG A 179 22.56 -5.72 -9.32
N HIS A 180 21.28 -5.49 -9.01
CA HIS A 180 20.17 -5.82 -9.88
C HIS A 180 18.95 -4.94 -9.62
N LEU A 181 18.13 -4.71 -10.67
CA LEU A 181 16.92 -3.91 -10.59
C LEU A 181 15.71 -4.79 -10.95
N TYR A 182 14.75 -4.90 -10.05
CA TYR A 182 13.48 -5.59 -10.29
C TYR A 182 12.39 -4.55 -10.56
N VAL A 183 11.95 -4.50 -11.82
CA VAL A 183 10.97 -3.52 -12.29
C VAL A 183 9.59 -4.12 -12.45
N GLN A 184 8.55 -3.27 -12.46
CA GLN A 184 7.18 -3.73 -12.54
C GLN A 184 6.74 -4.08 -13.97
N ASP A 185 7.35 -3.51 -15.01
CA ASP A 185 6.90 -3.67 -16.39
C ASP A 185 8.03 -3.65 -17.43
N ASN A 186 7.72 -4.18 -18.62
CA ASN A 186 8.62 -4.22 -19.77
C ASN A 186 9.07 -2.83 -20.22
N ARG A 187 8.19 -1.81 -20.15
CA ARG A 187 8.51 -0.44 -20.51
C ARG A 187 9.65 0.11 -19.64
N SER A 188 9.63 -0.18 -18.36
CA SER A 188 10.69 0.21 -17.43
C SER A 188 12.02 -0.46 -17.79
N ARG A 189 12.00 -1.76 -18.11
CA ARG A 189 13.18 -2.51 -18.58
C ARG A 189 13.74 -1.89 -19.86
N ASP A 190 12.89 -1.62 -20.85
CA ASP A 190 13.31 -1.11 -22.16
C ASP A 190 13.88 0.31 -22.05
N LEU A 191 13.32 1.15 -21.19
CA LEU A 191 13.87 2.45 -20.86
C LEU A 191 15.27 2.36 -20.20
N LEU A 192 15.44 1.46 -19.26
CA LEU A 192 16.76 1.23 -18.62
C LEU A 192 17.79 0.71 -19.62
N ALA A 193 17.40 -0.21 -20.49
CA ALA A 193 18.25 -0.72 -21.56
C ALA A 193 18.72 0.39 -22.51
N SER A 194 17.86 1.39 -22.81
CA SER A 194 18.21 2.53 -23.67
C SER A 194 19.33 3.43 -23.12
N ILE A 195 19.63 3.33 -21.84
CA ILE A 195 20.72 4.05 -21.15
C ILE A 195 21.84 3.10 -20.68
N GLY A 196 21.88 1.87 -21.19
CA GLY A 196 22.93 0.88 -20.92
C GLY A 196 22.82 0.19 -19.55
N ILE A 197 21.64 0.16 -18.92
CA ILE A 197 21.37 -0.60 -17.71
C ILE A 197 20.65 -1.91 -18.11
N THR A 198 21.35 -3.05 -18.02
CA THR A 198 20.89 -4.35 -18.51
C THR A 198 20.67 -5.40 -17.41
N ASN A 199 21.16 -5.16 -16.19
CA ASN A 199 20.94 -5.99 -15.01
C ASN A 199 19.54 -5.76 -14.44
N VAL A 200 18.51 -6.04 -15.25
CA VAL A 200 17.11 -5.73 -14.98
C VAL A 200 16.22 -6.95 -15.20
N THR A 201 15.37 -7.27 -14.25
CA THR A 201 14.32 -8.29 -14.38
C THR A 201 12.94 -7.65 -14.22
N VAL A 202 11.99 -8.02 -15.06
CA VAL A 202 10.57 -7.65 -14.90
C VAL A 202 9.95 -8.63 -13.93
N ALA A 203 9.82 -8.21 -12.68
CA ALA A 203 9.26 -9.03 -11.60
C ALA A 203 7.76 -8.75 -11.37
N GLY A 204 7.29 -7.53 -11.63
CA GLY A 204 5.93 -7.12 -11.29
C GLY A 204 5.86 -6.31 -9.98
N ASP A 205 4.66 -6.21 -9.44
CA ASP A 205 4.38 -5.49 -8.18
C ASP A 205 4.09 -6.50 -7.05
N THR A 206 4.95 -6.54 -6.06
CA THR A 206 4.82 -7.43 -4.90
C THR A 206 3.55 -7.21 -4.08
N ARG A 207 2.87 -6.04 -4.22
CA ARG A 207 1.56 -5.80 -3.60
C ARG A 207 0.48 -6.73 -4.13
N LEU A 208 0.60 -7.21 -5.37
CA LEU A 208 -0.37 -8.16 -5.93
C LEU A 208 -0.29 -9.52 -5.23
N ASP A 209 0.91 -10.00 -4.97
CA ASP A 209 1.12 -11.24 -4.20
C ASP A 209 0.54 -11.10 -2.79
N ARG A 210 0.71 -9.90 -2.18
CA ARG A 210 0.19 -9.64 -0.85
C ARG A 210 -1.34 -9.69 -0.80
N VAL A 211 -2.03 -9.01 -1.71
CA VAL A 211 -3.51 -9.02 -1.69
C VAL A 211 -4.04 -10.42 -1.99
N ALA A 212 -3.36 -11.22 -2.82
CA ALA A 212 -3.68 -12.62 -3.04
C ALA A 212 -3.50 -13.44 -1.74
N THR A 213 -2.38 -13.27 -1.04
CA THR A 213 -2.13 -13.96 0.25
C THR A 213 -3.19 -13.58 1.30
N ILE A 214 -3.60 -12.32 1.36
CA ILE A 214 -4.66 -11.87 2.29
C ILE A 214 -5.99 -12.52 1.92
N ARG A 215 -6.35 -12.54 0.63
CA ARG A 215 -7.57 -13.22 0.15
C ARG A 215 -7.56 -14.71 0.52
N ASP A 216 -6.46 -15.39 0.28
CA ASP A 216 -6.34 -16.84 0.50
C ASP A 216 -6.34 -17.22 1.99
N LYS A 217 -5.91 -16.29 2.86
CA LYS A 217 -5.95 -16.43 4.33
C LYS A 217 -7.20 -15.80 4.95
N ALA A 218 -8.09 -15.21 4.16
CA ALA A 218 -9.28 -14.55 4.69
C ALA A 218 -10.23 -15.58 5.31
N CYS A 219 -10.53 -15.38 6.60
CA CYS A 219 -11.52 -16.16 7.34
C CYS A 219 -12.92 -15.57 7.15
N ASP A 220 -13.92 -16.39 7.41
CA ASP A 220 -15.30 -15.92 7.51
C ASP A 220 -15.42 -14.92 8.66
N ILE A 221 -16.32 -13.96 8.49
CA ILE A 221 -16.65 -12.96 9.51
C ILE A 221 -18.10 -13.18 9.89
N PRO A 222 -18.37 -14.00 10.93
CA PRO A 222 -19.73 -14.50 11.21
C PRO A 222 -20.80 -13.41 11.30
N PRO A 223 -20.58 -12.22 11.91
CA PRO A 223 -21.59 -11.16 11.87
C PRO A 223 -21.91 -10.70 10.44
N ILE A 224 -20.92 -10.66 9.55
CA ILE A 224 -21.12 -10.24 8.15
C ILE A 224 -21.80 -11.34 7.35
N ASP A 225 -21.52 -12.60 7.64
CA ASP A 225 -22.24 -13.74 7.07
C ASP A 225 -23.72 -13.66 7.39
N VAL A 226 -24.10 -13.35 8.64
CA VAL A 226 -25.49 -13.13 9.06
C VAL A 226 -26.11 -11.91 8.35
N PHE A 227 -25.35 -10.81 8.25
CA PHE A 227 -25.78 -9.64 7.49
C PHE A 227 -26.06 -10.01 6.03
N LYS A 228 -25.19 -10.72 5.35
CA LYS A 228 -25.36 -11.12 3.94
C LYS A 228 -26.47 -12.14 3.76
N ALA A 229 -26.61 -13.10 4.68
CA ALA A 229 -27.61 -14.17 4.61
C ALA A 229 -29.05 -13.69 4.77
N ALA A 230 -29.28 -12.52 5.35
CA ALA A 230 -30.64 -11.96 5.51
C ALA A 230 -31.33 -11.60 4.19
N ASP A 231 -30.53 -11.28 3.14
CA ASP A 231 -30.99 -11.13 1.76
C ASP A 231 -29.86 -11.55 0.79
N PRO A 232 -29.73 -12.86 0.49
CA PRO A 232 -28.65 -13.38 -0.34
C PRO A 232 -28.69 -12.90 -1.79
N LYS A 233 -29.85 -12.41 -2.26
CA LYS A 233 -30.04 -11.93 -3.64
C LYS A 233 -29.83 -10.43 -3.78
N ALA A 234 -29.78 -9.68 -2.68
CA ALA A 234 -29.56 -8.25 -2.72
C ALA A 234 -28.16 -7.94 -3.30
N PHE A 235 -28.11 -6.99 -4.21
CA PHE A 235 -26.84 -6.43 -4.65
C PHE A 235 -26.14 -5.77 -3.46
N THR A 236 -24.89 -6.19 -3.21
CA THR A 236 -24.11 -5.71 -2.09
C THR A 236 -22.93 -4.89 -2.60
N LEU A 237 -22.85 -3.63 -2.18
CA LEU A 237 -21.73 -2.73 -2.46
C LEU A 237 -20.79 -2.71 -1.25
N ALA A 238 -19.51 -3.08 -1.45
CA ALA A 238 -18.48 -2.80 -0.45
C ALA A 238 -17.82 -1.46 -0.74
N VAL A 239 -17.83 -0.56 0.23
CA VAL A 239 -17.19 0.75 0.13
C VAL A 239 -15.97 0.78 1.04
N GLY A 240 -14.79 0.88 0.46
CA GLY A 240 -13.54 0.93 1.22
C GLY A 240 -12.94 2.32 1.28
N SER A 241 -12.43 2.70 2.46
CA SER A 241 -11.74 3.97 2.70
C SER A 241 -12.53 5.21 2.26
N SER A 242 -13.82 5.25 2.58
CA SER A 242 -14.74 6.32 2.19
C SER A 242 -14.41 7.65 2.88
N TRP A 243 -14.44 8.73 2.12
CA TRP A 243 -14.36 10.11 2.61
C TRP A 243 -15.70 10.83 2.39
N SER A 244 -15.94 11.93 3.09
CA SER A 244 -17.18 12.69 2.96
C SER A 244 -17.51 13.09 1.51
N LYS A 245 -16.49 13.45 0.72
CA LYS A 245 -16.65 13.78 -0.70
C LYS A 245 -17.07 12.58 -1.56
N ASP A 246 -16.65 11.40 -1.21
CA ASP A 246 -17.08 10.16 -1.88
C ASP A 246 -18.54 9.88 -1.55
N GLU A 247 -18.95 10.06 -0.28
CA GLU A 247 -20.31 9.85 0.19
C GLU A 247 -21.32 10.77 -0.50
N ASP A 248 -20.94 12.02 -0.79
CA ASP A 248 -21.77 12.95 -1.56
C ASP A 248 -22.03 12.44 -2.99
N VAL A 249 -21.22 11.50 -3.48
CA VAL A 249 -21.34 10.92 -4.81
C VAL A 249 -22.19 9.66 -4.83
N TYR A 250 -22.00 8.73 -3.89
CA TYR A 250 -22.70 7.43 -3.94
C TYR A 250 -23.90 7.31 -2.98
N PHE A 251 -24.04 8.10 -1.90
CA PHE A 251 -25.21 8.09 -1.02
C PHE A 251 -26.51 8.40 -1.75
N PRO A 252 -26.59 9.38 -2.67
CA PRO A 252 -27.83 9.62 -3.42
C PRO A 252 -28.34 8.38 -4.16
N TRP A 253 -27.43 7.54 -4.68
CA TRP A 253 -27.81 6.28 -5.32
C TRP A 253 -28.32 5.26 -4.30
N LEU A 254 -27.62 5.07 -3.17
CA LEU A 254 -28.06 4.16 -2.10
C LEU A 254 -29.46 4.50 -1.59
N HIS A 255 -29.77 5.78 -1.42
CA HIS A 255 -31.10 6.22 -0.94
C HIS A 255 -32.21 5.95 -1.95
N ARG A 256 -31.92 5.94 -3.24
CA ARG A 256 -32.91 5.62 -4.28
C ARG A 256 -33.12 4.12 -4.46
N HIS A 257 -32.22 3.29 -3.93
CA HIS A 257 -32.23 1.84 -4.10
C HIS A 257 -32.27 1.10 -2.74
N PRO A 258 -33.42 1.13 -2.05
CA PRO A 258 -33.57 0.51 -0.74
C PRO A 258 -33.44 -1.02 -0.74
N GLU A 259 -33.45 -1.65 -1.93
CA GLU A 259 -33.14 -3.07 -2.16
C GLU A 259 -31.65 -3.39 -2.13
N VAL A 260 -30.79 -2.37 -2.18
CA VAL A 260 -29.32 -2.54 -2.15
C VAL A 260 -28.84 -2.61 -0.70
N ARG A 261 -27.83 -3.42 -0.48
CA ARG A 261 -27.10 -3.47 0.79
C ARG A 261 -25.71 -2.90 0.62
N ALA A 262 -25.18 -2.24 1.65
CA ALA A 262 -23.79 -1.76 1.60
C ALA A 262 -23.06 -2.04 2.90
N ILE A 263 -21.76 -2.40 2.74
CA ILE A 263 -20.78 -2.51 3.82
C ILE A 263 -19.81 -1.36 3.61
N ILE A 264 -19.81 -0.38 4.52
CA ILE A 264 -19.10 0.90 4.34
C ILE A 264 -18.00 1.02 5.39
N ALA A 265 -16.75 1.04 4.94
CA ALA A 265 -15.59 1.29 5.78
C ALA A 265 -15.09 2.72 5.54
N PRO A 266 -15.37 3.68 6.43
CA PRO A 266 -14.84 5.03 6.34
C PRO A 266 -13.34 5.03 6.53
N HIS A 267 -12.64 6.03 5.93
CA HIS A 267 -11.20 6.18 6.10
C HIS A 267 -10.83 6.62 7.52
N GLU A 268 -11.64 7.49 8.09
CA GLU A 268 -11.55 7.95 9.48
C GLU A 268 -12.87 7.61 10.19
N PHE A 269 -12.79 7.10 11.41
CA PHE A 269 -13.95 6.67 12.17
C PHE A 269 -13.92 7.13 13.63
N ASP A 270 -13.58 8.42 13.86
CA ASP A 270 -13.90 9.03 15.13
C ASP A 270 -15.44 9.10 15.36
N SER A 271 -15.86 9.21 16.62
CA SER A 271 -17.26 9.14 17.00
C SER A 271 -18.16 10.18 16.30
N SER A 272 -17.64 11.39 16.06
CA SER A 272 -18.38 12.46 15.39
C SER A 272 -18.60 12.13 13.91
N ARG A 273 -17.61 11.56 13.27
CA ARG A 273 -17.64 11.12 11.88
C ARG A 273 -18.62 9.98 11.67
N LEU A 274 -18.60 8.98 12.57
CA LEU A 274 -19.51 7.84 12.54
C LEU A 274 -20.96 8.28 12.76
N ALA A 275 -21.21 9.12 13.76
CA ALA A 275 -22.54 9.65 14.04
C ALA A 275 -23.11 10.46 12.86
N HIS A 276 -22.26 11.27 12.20
CA HIS A 276 -22.64 11.99 11.00
C HIS A 276 -23.00 11.05 9.84
N MET A 277 -22.21 9.99 9.62
CA MET A 277 -22.50 8.99 8.58
C MET A 277 -23.82 8.25 8.85
N GLN A 278 -24.04 7.80 10.10
CA GLN A 278 -25.30 7.16 10.48
C GLN A 278 -26.51 8.08 10.29
N SER A 279 -26.38 9.36 10.68
CA SER A 279 -27.45 10.34 10.46
C SER A 279 -27.81 10.52 8.99
N ARG A 280 -26.82 10.49 8.10
CA ARG A 280 -27.03 10.57 6.64
C ARG A 280 -27.64 9.30 6.05
N LEU A 281 -27.26 8.12 6.51
CA LEU A 281 -27.77 6.84 6.02
C LEU A 281 -29.14 6.47 6.60
N GLY A 282 -29.50 7.06 7.73
CA GLY A 282 -30.80 6.83 8.37
C GLY A 282 -30.88 5.58 9.25
N PRO A 283 -32.09 5.21 9.68
CA PRO A 283 -32.34 4.18 10.71
C PRO A 283 -32.03 2.75 10.27
N ASP A 284 -31.85 2.52 8.96
CA ASP A 284 -31.50 1.21 8.41
C ASP A 284 -29.97 0.99 8.41
N SER A 285 -29.22 1.83 9.15
CA SER A 285 -27.77 1.72 9.33
C SER A 285 -27.38 1.34 10.75
N MET A 286 -26.30 0.58 10.90
CA MET A 286 -25.73 0.18 12.19
C MET A 286 -24.20 0.15 12.13
N LEU A 287 -23.53 0.45 13.25
CA LEU A 287 -22.09 0.22 13.39
C LEU A 287 -21.80 -1.28 13.48
N TYR A 288 -20.69 -1.71 12.90
CA TYR A 288 -20.27 -3.11 12.95
C TYR A 288 -20.03 -3.57 14.39
N SER A 289 -19.40 -2.74 15.23
CA SER A 289 -19.16 -3.08 16.64
C SER A 289 -20.45 -3.29 17.45
N ASP A 290 -21.53 -2.57 17.11
CA ASP A 290 -22.85 -2.77 17.74
C ASP A 290 -23.53 -4.04 17.21
N PHE A 291 -23.40 -4.30 15.92
CA PHE A 291 -23.93 -5.50 15.30
C PHE A 291 -23.19 -6.77 15.75
N GLU A 292 -21.85 -6.70 15.89
CA GLU A 292 -21.02 -7.77 16.42
C GLU A 292 -21.41 -8.12 17.88
N ARG A 293 -21.57 -7.10 18.73
CA ARG A 293 -22.06 -7.29 20.11
C ARG A 293 -23.44 -7.94 20.17
N LEU A 294 -24.35 -7.53 19.26
CA LEU A 294 -25.66 -8.15 19.17
C LEU A 294 -25.54 -9.62 18.74
N TYR A 295 -24.70 -9.92 17.77
CA TYR A 295 -24.43 -11.27 17.31
C TYR A 295 -23.85 -12.14 18.44
N ASP A 296 -22.87 -11.65 19.19
CA ASP A 296 -22.25 -12.36 20.29
C ASP A 296 -23.24 -12.64 21.45
N SER A 297 -24.20 -11.73 21.67
CA SER A 297 -25.21 -11.90 22.71
C SER A 297 -26.38 -12.80 22.26
N SER A 298 -26.82 -12.70 21.01
CA SER A 298 -27.88 -13.51 20.41
C SER A 298 -27.78 -13.49 18.87
N PRO A 299 -27.26 -14.56 18.26
CA PRO A 299 -27.24 -14.72 16.81
C PRO A 299 -28.63 -14.60 16.15
N GLU A 300 -29.69 -15.04 16.84
CA GLU A 300 -31.08 -14.95 16.36
C GLU A 300 -31.52 -13.50 16.28
N SER A 301 -31.26 -12.69 17.30
CA SER A 301 -31.56 -11.26 17.32
C SER A 301 -30.79 -10.49 16.26
N ALA A 302 -29.54 -10.86 16.02
CA ALA A 302 -28.73 -10.31 14.95
C ALA A 302 -29.32 -10.65 13.57
N ALA A 303 -29.80 -11.89 13.37
CA ALA A 303 -30.43 -12.32 12.13
C ALA A 303 -31.76 -11.59 11.90
N GLU A 304 -32.56 -11.37 12.93
CA GLU A 304 -33.79 -10.59 12.83
C GLU A 304 -33.50 -9.11 12.51
N THR A 305 -32.57 -8.50 13.21
CA THR A 305 -32.15 -7.12 12.97
C THR A 305 -31.61 -6.96 11.54
N SER A 306 -30.82 -7.94 11.07
CA SER A 306 -30.25 -7.94 9.73
C SER A 306 -31.30 -7.88 8.61
N ARG A 307 -32.51 -8.38 8.80
CA ARG A 307 -33.58 -8.35 7.76
C ARG A 307 -34.00 -6.93 7.38
N ARG A 308 -33.91 -5.99 8.31
CA ARG A 308 -34.25 -4.56 8.08
C ARG A 308 -33.00 -3.69 7.85
N LEU A 309 -31.82 -4.18 8.24
CA LEU A 309 -30.59 -3.44 8.11
C LEU A 309 -30.14 -3.39 6.64
N LYS A 310 -29.83 -2.20 6.13
CA LYS A 310 -29.34 -1.98 4.76
C LYS A 310 -27.85 -1.66 4.73
N TYR A 311 -27.37 -0.92 5.72
CA TYR A 311 -26.03 -0.37 5.75
C TYR A 311 -25.30 -0.79 7.02
N LEU A 312 -24.18 -1.48 6.84
CA LEU A 312 -23.27 -1.85 7.93
C LEU A 312 -22.02 -0.96 7.84
N ILE A 313 -21.78 -0.13 8.87
CA ILE A 313 -20.67 0.82 8.93
C ILE A 313 -19.56 0.19 9.74
N ILE A 314 -18.39 0.01 9.13
CA ILE A 314 -17.22 -0.60 9.76
C ILE A 314 -16.48 0.44 10.58
N ASP A 315 -16.44 0.27 11.87
CA ASP A 315 -15.83 1.17 12.86
C ASP A 315 -14.63 0.55 13.58
N CYS A 316 -13.98 -0.42 12.95
CA CYS A 316 -12.76 -1.06 13.43
C CYS A 316 -11.71 -1.24 12.33
N TYR A 317 -10.45 -1.42 12.74
CA TYR A 317 -9.35 -1.73 11.83
C TYR A 317 -9.24 -3.22 11.52
N GLY A 318 -8.67 -3.52 10.34
CA GLY A 318 -8.24 -4.88 10.00
C GLY A 318 -9.23 -5.69 9.16
N LEU A 319 -10.48 -5.29 9.04
CA LEU A 319 -11.51 -6.02 8.30
C LEU A 319 -11.56 -5.69 6.81
N LEU A 320 -11.20 -4.45 6.41
CA LEU A 320 -11.49 -3.92 5.07
C LEU A 320 -11.10 -4.85 3.92
N SER A 321 -9.89 -5.38 3.93
CA SER A 321 -9.41 -6.25 2.85
C SER A 321 -10.18 -7.57 2.74
N SER A 322 -10.82 -8.03 3.81
CA SER A 322 -11.65 -9.25 3.81
C SER A 322 -13.12 -8.97 3.47
N LEU A 323 -13.58 -7.72 3.64
CA LEU A 323 -14.99 -7.35 3.38
C LEU A 323 -15.37 -7.45 1.92
N TYR A 324 -14.46 -7.22 1.01
CA TYR A 324 -14.73 -7.23 -0.43
C TYR A 324 -15.22 -8.60 -0.93
N ARG A 325 -14.92 -9.69 -0.22
CA ARG A 325 -15.44 -11.04 -0.55
C ARG A 325 -16.97 -11.16 -0.46
N TYR A 326 -17.61 -10.27 0.29
CA TYR A 326 -19.07 -10.28 0.51
C TYR A 326 -19.83 -9.44 -0.51
N ALA A 327 -19.13 -8.76 -1.42
CA ALA A 327 -19.70 -7.76 -2.30
C ALA A 327 -19.79 -8.22 -3.75
N ASP A 328 -20.77 -7.65 -4.45
CA ASP A 328 -20.96 -7.81 -5.89
C ASP A 328 -20.17 -6.77 -6.70
N ALA A 329 -19.87 -5.64 -6.06
CA ALA A 329 -19.00 -4.58 -6.59
C ALA A 329 -18.32 -3.82 -5.44
N ALA A 330 -17.22 -3.18 -5.73
CA ALA A 330 -16.49 -2.34 -4.77
C ALA A 330 -16.46 -0.88 -5.22
N TYR A 331 -16.61 0.04 -4.25
CA TYR A 331 -16.24 1.43 -4.39
C TYR A 331 -15.02 1.72 -3.52
N VAL A 332 -13.96 2.29 -4.09
CA VAL A 332 -12.76 2.65 -3.35
C VAL A 332 -12.63 4.17 -3.26
N GLY A 333 -12.68 4.67 -2.03
CA GLY A 333 -12.71 6.10 -1.73
C GLY A 333 -11.37 6.83 -1.92
N GLY A 334 -11.43 8.13 -1.69
CA GLY A 334 -10.32 9.07 -1.82
C GLY A 334 -10.18 9.72 -3.19
N GLY A 335 -10.81 9.16 -4.20
CA GLY A 335 -10.71 9.63 -5.58
C GLY A 335 -11.29 11.02 -5.85
N PHE A 336 -12.16 11.53 -4.98
CA PHE A 336 -12.67 12.91 -5.03
C PHE A 336 -11.87 13.88 -4.14
N GLY A 337 -10.76 13.42 -3.55
CA GLY A 337 -9.95 14.22 -2.63
C GLY A 337 -8.45 13.95 -2.76
N VAL A 338 -7.91 13.24 -1.78
CA VAL A 338 -6.46 13.02 -1.60
C VAL A 338 -5.82 12.06 -2.61
N GLY A 339 -6.62 11.33 -3.36
CA GLY A 339 -6.25 10.23 -4.25
C GLY A 339 -6.81 8.90 -3.78
N ILE A 340 -7.01 7.97 -4.72
CA ILE A 340 -7.58 6.66 -4.45
C ILE A 340 -6.73 5.84 -3.47
N HIS A 341 -7.40 4.98 -2.69
CA HIS A 341 -6.77 3.97 -1.86
C HIS A 341 -6.42 2.70 -2.66
N ASN A 342 -6.03 1.62 -1.97
CA ASN A 342 -5.58 0.39 -2.62
C ASN A 342 -6.73 -0.38 -3.30
N ILE A 343 -6.87 -0.22 -4.60
CA ILE A 343 -7.91 -0.88 -5.41
C ILE A 343 -7.66 -2.37 -5.63
N ASN A 344 -6.41 -2.83 -5.46
CA ASN A 344 -6.06 -4.24 -5.64
C ASN A 344 -6.70 -5.13 -4.58
N GLU A 345 -6.98 -4.58 -3.38
CA GLU A 345 -7.65 -5.31 -2.30
C GLU A 345 -9.08 -5.71 -2.67
N ALA A 346 -9.76 -4.93 -3.50
CA ALA A 346 -11.08 -5.28 -4.05
C ALA A 346 -10.94 -6.16 -5.29
N ALA A 347 -10.06 -5.77 -6.23
CA ALA A 347 -9.88 -6.45 -7.51
C ALA A 347 -9.49 -7.94 -7.36
N VAL A 348 -8.77 -8.29 -6.29
CA VAL A 348 -8.32 -9.67 -6.02
C VAL A 348 -9.48 -10.66 -5.80
N TYR A 349 -10.65 -10.16 -5.41
CA TYR A 349 -11.87 -10.97 -5.25
C TYR A 349 -12.64 -11.17 -6.56
N GLY A 350 -12.16 -10.61 -7.67
CA GLY A 350 -12.83 -10.75 -8.96
C GLY A 350 -14.15 -9.98 -9.04
N ILE A 351 -14.25 -8.85 -8.37
CA ILE A 351 -15.39 -7.94 -8.42
C ILE A 351 -15.02 -6.62 -9.13
N PRO A 352 -15.94 -5.96 -9.82
CA PRO A 352 -15.70 -4.66 -10.44
C PRO A 352 -15.38 -3.59 -9.40
N VAL A 353 -14.44 -2.69 -9.74
CA VAL A 353 -13.99 -1.64 -8.84
C VAL A 353 -14.35 -0.27 -9.40
N VAL A 354 -15.03 0.54 -8.60
CA VAL A 354 -15.43 1.93 -8.93
C VAL A 354 -14.64 2.90 -8.08
N PHE A 355 -14.16 4.00 -8.64
CA PHE A 355 -13.45 5.06 -7.91
C PHE A 355 -13.52 6.41 -8.62
N GLY A 356 -13.18 7.49 -7.89
CA GLY A 356 -13.20 8.86 -8.40
C GLY A 356 -11.95 9.23 -9.22
N PRO A 357 -11.91 10.46 -9.80
CA PRO A 357 -10.98 10.84 -10.87
C PRO A 357 -9.52 11.07 -10.43
N ASN A 358 -9.24 11.23 -9.14
CA ASN A 358 -7.87 11.51 -8.68
C ASN A 358 -7.05 10.22 -8.54
N HIS A 359 -6.82 9.54 -9.66
CA HIS A 359 -6.07 8.28 -9.73
C HIS A 359 -4.78 8.33 -10.57
N GLY A 360 -4.45 9.46 -11.18
CA GLY A 360 -3.36 9.57 -12.18
C GLY A 360 -1.95 9.19 -11.70
N LYS A 361 -1.72 9.12 -10.39
CA LYS A 361 -0.45 8.67 -9.80
C LYS A 361 -0.37 7.14 -9.64
N PHE A 362 -1.49 6.44 -9.81
CA PHE A 362 -1.63 5.01 -9.56
C PHE A 362 -1.69 4.25 -10.88
N LYS A 363 -0.59 3.56 -11.22
CA LYS A 363 -0.51 2.77 -12.46
C LYS A 363 -1.59 1.69 -12.51
N GLU A 364 -1.80 1.01 -11.40
CA GLU A 364 -2.78 -0.05 -11.23
C GLU A 364 -4.21 0.39 -11.59
N ALA A 365 -4.56 1.65 -11.33
CA ALA A 365 -5.87 2.18 -11.70
C ALA A 365 -6.04 2.29 -13.22
N SER A 366 -5.02 2.83 -13.89
CA SER A 366 -5.02 2.95 -15.36
C SER A 366 -5.03 1.57 -16.03
N ASP A 367 -4.27 0.62 -15.48
CA ASP A 367 -4.19 -0.75 -16.00
C ASP A 367 -5.53 -1.49 -15.83
N LEU A 368 -6.17 -1.38 -14.65
CA LEU A 368 -7.47 -1.99 -14.37
C LEU A 368 -8.59 -1.38 -15.23
N ILE A 369 -8.58 -0.05 -15.47
CA ILE A 369 -9.52 0.58 -16.40
C ILE A 369 -9.31 0.02 -17.81
N ALA A 370 -8.07 -0.04 -18.28
CA ALA A 370 -7.75 -0.56 -19.62
C ALA A 370 -8.13 -2.04 -19.77
N ALA A 371 -8.05 -2.83 -18.70
CA ALA A 371 -8.48 -4.22 -18.67
C ALA A 371 -10.01 -4.38 -18.59
N GLY A 372 -10.76 -3.32 -18.30
CA GLY A 372 -12.20 -3.36 -18.06
C GLY A 372 -12.63 -3.83 -16.67
N GLY A 373 -11.67 -3.96 -15.74
CA GLY A 373 -11.90 -4.40 -14.36
C GLY A 373 -12.25 -3.27 -13.40
N ALA A 374 -12.05 -2.01 -13.82
CA ALA A 374 -12.38 -0.85 -13.01
C ALA A 374 -13.04 0.27 -13.83
N ILE A 375 -13.80 1.12 -13.14
CA ILE A 375 -14.54 2.22 -13.74
C ILE A 375 -14.23 3.48 -12.94
N CYS A 376 -13.72 4.52 -13.63
CA CYS A 376 -13.54 5.84 -13.06
C CYS A 376 -14.81 6.66 -13.25
N ILE A 377 -15.29 7.31 -12.19
CA ILE A 377 -16.45 8.20 -12.20
C ILE A 377 -16.03 9.62 -11.79
N HIS A 378 -16.72 10.64 -12.32
CA HIS A 378 -16.35 12.04 -12.11
C HIS A 378 -17.37 12.85 -11.30
N ASN A 379 -18.56 12.31 -11.12
CA ASN A 379 -19.67 12.99 -10.40
C ASN A 379 -20.75 11.98 -9.97
N ALA A 380 -21.75 12.46 -9.23
CA ALA A 380 -22.85 11.65 -8.73
C ALA A 380 -23.74 11.05 -9.85
N ALA A 381 -23.88 11.73 -11.00
CA ALA A 381 -24.67 11.20 -12.11
C ALA A 381 -23.96 10.00 -12.78
N GLU A 382 -22.63 10.06 -12.92
CA GLU A 382 -21.84 8.94 -13.43
C GLU A 382 -21.80 7.79 -12.42
N ALA A 383 -21.74 8.09 -11.11
CA ALA A 383 -21.86 7.10 -10.06
C ALA A 383 -23.20 6.35 -10.15
N ASP A 384 -24.28 7.10 -10.29
CA ASP A 384 -25.62 6.56 -10.44
C ASP A 384 -25.74 5.61 -11.63
N ALA A 385 -25.36 6.07 -12.80
CA ALA A 385 -25.39 5.27 -14.02
C ALA A 385 -24.52 4.01 -13.93
N THR A 386 -23.31 4.14 -13.32
CA THR A 386 -22.36 3.04 -13.19
C THR A 386 -22.85 1.99 -12.19
N LEU A 387 -23.26 2.42 -11.00
CA LEU A 387 -23.72 1.51 -9.94
C LEU A 387 -25.03 0.82 -10.34
N GLU A 388 -25.95 1.55 -11.00
CA GLU A 388 -27.17 0.98 -11.54
C GLU A 388 -26.87 -0.07 -12.62
N LYS A 389 -25.95 0.20 -13.53
CA LYS A 389 -25.52 -0.78 -14.54
C LYS A 389 -24.91 -2.02 -13.89
N LEU A 390 -24.04 -1.85 -12.88
CA LEU A 390 -23.44 -2.97 -12.15
C LEU A 390 -24.50 -3.78 -11.39
N ARG A 391 -25.57 -3.14 -10.88
CA ARG A 391 -26.66 -3.80 -10.19
C ARG A 391 -27.54 -4.61 -11.13
N THR A 392 -27.92 -4.06 -12.28
CA THR A 392 -28.94 -4.62 -13.18
C THR A 392 -28.37 -5.49 -14.30
N ASP A 393 -27.18 -5.22 -14.78
CA ASP A 393 -26.51 -5.97 -15.85
C ASP A 393 -25.51 -6.99 -15.26
N ASN A 394 -25.99 -8.20 -15.00
CA ASN A 394 -25.20 -9.28 -14.43
C ASN A 394 -24.02 -9.69 -15.33
N ASP A 395 -24.18 -9.62 -16.64
CA ASP A 395 -23.11 -9.98 -17.60
C ASP A 395 -21.99 -8.94 -17.60
N PHE A 396 -22.35 -7.64 -17.56
CA PHE A 396 -21.39 -6.56 -17.44
C PHE A 396 -20.62 -6.67 -16.11
N ARG A 397 -21.33 -6.86 -15.01
CA ARG A 397 -20.74 -7.03 -13.67
C ARG A 397 -19.77 -8.20 -13.64
N ARG A 398 -20.18 -9.36 -14.12
CA ARG A 398 -19.36 -10.57 -14.17
C ARG A 398 -18.11 -10.38 -15.02
N LYS A 399 -18.23 -9.85 -16.25
CA LYS A 399 -17.09 -9.61 -17.15
C LYS A 399 -16.09 -8.62 -16.55
N SER A 400 -16.58 -7.54 -15.92
CA SER A 400 -15.71 -6.56 -15.26
C SER A 400 -15.01 -7.17 -14.03
N GLY A 401 -15.70 -7.96 -13.24
CA GLY A 401 -15.08 -8.69 -12.12
C GLY A 401 -14.03 -9.70 -12.58
N GLU A 402 -14.32 -10.49 -13.62
CA GLU A 402 -13.35 -11.44 -14.22
C GLU A 402 -12.11 -10.70 -14.72
N ALA A 403 -12.26 -9.54 -15.35
CA ALA A 403 -11.15 -8.72 -15.81
C ALA A 403 -10.30 -8.20 -14.64
N ALA A 404 -10.93 -7.76 -13.53
CA ALA A 404 -10.22 -7.35 -12.32
C ALA A 404 -9.42 -8.51 -11.71
N GLY A 405 -10.03 -9.67 -11.53
CA GLY A 405 -9.36 -10.87 -11.02
C GLY A 405 -8.22 -11.36 -11.92
N LYS A 406 -8.41 -11.31 -13.23
CA LYS A 406 -7.39 -11.67 -14.22
C LYS A 406 -6.19 -10.72 -14.18
N TYR A 407 -6.42 -9.42 -14.01
CA TYR A 407 -5.35 -8.44 -13.83
C TYR A 407 -4.46 -8.80 -12.64
N ILE A 408 -5.07 -9.10 -11.48
CA ILE A 408 -4.32 -9.51 -10.30
C ILE A 408 -3.56 -10.83 -10.55
N SER A 409 -4.27 -11.87 -11.02
CA SER A 409 -3.67 -13.20 -11.18
C SER A 409 -2.53 -13.23 -12.20
N SER A 410 -2.60 -12.42 -13.25
CA SER A 410 -1.54 -12.31 -14.26
C SER A 410 -0.29 -11.58 -13.76
N GLY A 411 -0.39 -10.81 -12.68
CA GLY A 411 0.71 -10.06 -12.08
C GLY A 411 1.34 -10.71 -10.85
N LEU A 412 0.89 -11.92 -10.47
CA LEU A 412 1.44 -12.65 -9.32
C LEU A 412 2.83 -13.23 -9.60
N GLY A 413 3.58 -13.50 -8.53
CA GLY A 413 4.87 -14.18 -8.57
C GLY A 413 6.08 -13.27 -8.39
N ALA A 414 5.88 -11.96 -8.26
CA ALA A 414 6.96 -10.99 -8.03
C ALA A 414 7.75 -11.32 -6.75
N THR A 415 7.05 -11.59 -5.66
CA THR A 415 7.67 -11.93 -4.37
C THR A 415 8.47 -13.22 -4.47
N ARG A 416 7.91 -14.26 -5.07
CA ARG A 416 8.57 -15.57 -5.24
C ARG A 416 9.87 -15.42 -6.05
N LEU A 417 9.80 -14.71 -7.18
CA LEU A 417 10.96 -14.48 -8.04
C LEU A 417 12.07 -13.76 -7.27
N ILE A 418 11.73 -12.66 -6.59
CA ILE A 418 12.71 -11.85 -5.86
C ILE A 418 13.30 -12.62 -4.66
N MET A 419 12.46 -13.37 -3.92
CA MET A 419 12.92 -14.22 -2.81
C MET A 419 13.92 -15.28 -3.27
N LYS A 420 13.63 -15.92 -4.42
CA LYS A 420 14.54 -16.90 -5.01
C LYS A 420 15.85 -16.28 -5.45
N ASP A 421 15.79 -15.16 -6.18
CA ASP A 421 16.97 -14.54 -6.78
C ASP A 421 17.90 -13.88 -5.75
N ILE A 422 17.34 -13.18 -4.75
CA ILE A 422 18.15 -12.43 -3.77
C ILE A 422 18.56 -13.32 -2.60
N PHE A 423 17.63 -14.14 -2.09
CA PHE A 423 17.83 -14.87 -0.83
C PHE A 423 17.98 -16.38 -1.02
N ASN A 424 17.81 -16.89 -2.24
CA ASN A 424 17.79 -18.32 -2.56
C ASN A 424 16.71 -19.11 -1.75
N ILE A 425 15.58 -18.47 -1.48
CA ILE A 425 14.44 -19.03 -0.74
C ILE A 425 13.26 -19.27 -1.71
N ASP A 426 12.77 -20.49 -1.74
CA ASP A 426 11.53 -20.85 -2.46
C ASP A 426 10.30 -20.68 -1.53
N ILE A 427 9.27 -19.97 -2.04
CA ILE A 427 8.01 -19.71 -1.34
C ILE A 427 6.80 -20.09 -2.21
#